data_b7414d70844d1ad3c540f9b34d6e857d
#
_entry.id   b7414d70844d1ad3c540f9b34d6e857d
#
_cell.length_a   1.000
_cell.length_b   1.000
_cell.length_c   1.000
_cell.angle_alpha   90.00
_cell.angle_beta   90.00
_cell.angle_gamma   90.00
#
_symmetry.space_group_name_H-M   'P 1'
#
loop_
_entity.id
_entity.type
_entity.pdbx_description
1 polymer ?
#
loop_
_entity_poly.entity_id
_entity_poly.type
_entity_poly.pdbx_seq_one_letter_code
_entity_poly.pdbx_strand_id
1 'polypeptide(L)'
;FLSYIDNNLMIKIDDWFSPLFNGNSFDEYALFLTKDTPRFTKVASPGLSLKEELKNKVDEIKELLRFKNTKEIKESIKKTYDYAEVILDIVSELDSGVAKYKNKYNVYEFNDISHMAIDIVKDNIDIRNEIKDYFNEIMVDEYQDTSSIQEEFINYIANNNVYMVGDIKQSIYRFRNANPYIFQRKYEKYSKNDGGIKIDLLKNFRSRRETVNNINEIFNLIMDDDIGNANYINGHNMVYGNHDYDLEDTHASNNLEIYNYKMDKYDEYTKEEKELF
;
A
#
# COMPACT_ATOMS: atom_id res chain seq x y z
N PHE A 1 12.91 -27.26 13.01
CA PHE A 1 12.25 -28.52 12.64
C PHE A 1 13.25 -29.60 12.17
N LEU A 2 14.12 -29.27 11.22
CA LEU A 2 15.11 -30.22 10.64
C LEU A 2 16.00 -30.89 11.68
N SER A 3 16.31 -30.24 12.80
CA SER A 3 17.08 -30.83 13.92
C SER A 3 16.35 -31.92 14.69
N TYR A 4 15.05 -32.13 14.47
CA TYR A 4 14.23 -33.14 15.15
C TYR A 4 13.85 -34.31 14.25
N ILE A 5 14.41 -34.41 13.04
CA ILE A 5 14.13 -35.47 12.07
C ILE A 5 15.41 -36.20 11.68
N ASP A 6 15.27 -37.46 11.25
CA ASP A 6 16.41 -38.24 10.77
C ASP A 6 16.87 -37.82 9.36
N ASN A 7 18.09 -38.19 8.99
CA ASN A 7 18.69 -37.84 7.70
C ASN A 7 17.87 -38.36 6.49
N ASN A 8 17.22 -39.53 6.60
CA ASN A 8 16.45 -40.10 5.51
C ASN A 8 15.16 -39.28 5.26
N LEU A 9 14.55 -38.81 6.34
CA LEU A 9 13.37 -37.92 6.24
C LEU A 9 13.77 -36.54 5.73
N MET A 10 14.94 -36.05 6.14
CA MET A 10 15.51 -34.79 5.63
C MET A 10 15.67 -34.81 4.11
N ILE A 11 16.30 -35.89 3.56
CA ILE A 11 16.45 -36.04 2.10
C ILE A 11 15.09 -36.07 1.37
N LYS A 12 14.08 -36.72 1.95
CA LYS A 12 12.73 -36.75 1.36
C LYS A 12 12.04 -35.40 1.39
N ILE A 13 12.28 -34.60 2.41
CA ILE A 13 11.77 -33.23 2.51
C ILE A 13 12.45 -32.34 1.47
N ASP A 14 13.77 -32.42 1.34
CA ASP A 14 14.52 -31.65 0.35
C ASP A 14 14.09 -32.00 -1.08
N ASP A 15 13.90 -33.27 -1.40
CA ASP A 15 13.37 -33.70 -2.69
C ASP A 15 11.94 -33.20 -2.92
N TRP A 16 11.11 -33.23 -1.88
CA TRP A 16 9.74 -32.74 -1.96
C TRP A 16 9.66 -31.26 -2.29
N PHE A 17 10.49 -30.42 -1.62
CA PHE A 17 10.55 -28.98 -1.86
C PHE A 17 11.39 -28.58 -3.09
N SER A 18 12.17 -29.49 -3.65
CA SER A 18 13.09 -29.17 -4.76
C SER A 18 12.46 -28.39 -5.94
N PRO A 19 11.19 -28.64 -6.37
CA PRO A 19 10.58 -27.84 -7.42
C PRO A 19 10.40 -26.35 -7.05
N LEU A 20 10.18 -26.04 -5.75
CA LEU A 20 10.00 -24.66 -5.29
C LEU A 20 11.33 -23.91 -5.22
N PHE A 21 12.44 -24.60 -4.93
CA PHE A 21 13.75 -23.96 -4.85
C PHE A 21 14.47 -23.86 -6.19
N ASN A 22 14.26 -24.81 -7.09
CA ASN A 22 15.00 -24.93 -8.34
C ASN A 22 14.18 -24.56 -9.59
N GLY A 23 12.85 -24.33 -9.43
CA GLY A 23 12.00 -23.96 -10.53
C GLY A 23 12.25 -22.54 -11.02
N ASN A 24 12.07 -22.31 -12.34
CA ASN A 24 12.21 -21.02 -12.99
C ASN A 24 10.91 -20.62 -13.75
N SER A 25 9.88 -21.47 -13.67
CA SER A 25 8.59 -21.25 -14.31
C SER A 25 7.45 -21.74 -13.42
N PHE A 26 6.22 -21.26 -13.68
CA PHE A 26 5.03 -21.74 -12.97
C PHE A 26 4.87 -23.25 -13.07
N ASP A 27 5.09 -23.82 -14.28
CA ASP A 27 4.93 -25.24 -14.53
C ASP A 27 5.94 -26.08 -13.71
N GLU A 28 7.16 -25.58 -13.50
CA GLU A 28 8.17 -26.21 -12.65
C GLU A 28 7.81 -26.10 -11.16
N TYR A 29 7.37 -24.93 -10.68
CA TYR A 29 6.88 -24.79 -9.30
C TYR A 29 5.68 -25.69 -9.03
N ALA A 30 4.74 -25.80 -9.98
CA ALA A 30 3.56 -26.64 -9.84
C ALA A 30 3.86 -28.15 -9.74
N LEU A 31 5.06 -28.61 -10.12
CA LEU A 31 5.50 -29.99 -9.89
C LEU A 31 5.49 -30.34 -8.40
N PHE A 32 5.63 -29.37 -7.50
CA PHE A 32 5.48 -29.57 -6.06
C PHE A 32 4.13 -30.20 -5.68
N LEU A 33 3.04 -29.83 -6.40
CA LEU A 33 1.69 -30.38 -6.18
C LEU A 33 1.56 -31.86 -6.55
N THR A 34 2.45 -32.36 -7.41
CA THR A 34 2.43 -33.74 -7.89
C THR A 34 3.23 -34.69 -7.01
N LYS A 35 4.07 -34.15 -6.11
CA LYS A 35 4.90 -34.97 -5.24
C LYS A 35 4.14 -35.39 -3.97
N ASP A 36 4.34 -36.64 -3.58
CA ASP A 36 3.77 -37.18 -2.34
C ASP A 36 4.34 -36.46 -1.12
N THR A 37 3.46 -36.05 -0.21
CA THR A 37 3.85 -35.43 1.06
C THR A 37 4.61 -36.44 1.93
N PRO A 38 5.83 -36.15 2.39
CA PRO A 38 6.58 -37.06 3.27
C PRO A 38 5.80 -37.35 4.55
N ARG A 39 5.84 -38.60 5.01
CA ARG A 39 5.18 -39.03 6.26
C ARG A 39 6.03 -38.63 7.49
N PHE A 40 5.52 -37.72 8.29
CA PHE A 40 6.17 -37.25 9.54
C PHE A 40 5.77 -38.11 10.76
N THR A 41 6.08 -39.42 10.75
CA THR A 41 5.55 -40.37 11.71
C THR A 41 6.29 -40.43 13.05
N LYS A 42 7.49 -39.86 13.17
CA LYS A 42 8.33 -39.95 14.37
C LYS A 42 8.98 -38.60 14.70
N VAL A 43 8.19 -37.60 15.04
CA VAL A 43 8.70 -36.30 15.48
C VAL A 43 8.57 -36.22 16.99
N ALA A 44 9.64 -35.92 17.72
CA ALA A 44 9.64 -35.73 19.17
C ALA A 44 8.75 -34.54 19.58
N SER A 45 8.31 -34.53 20.84
CA SER A 45 7.33 -33.57 21.37
C SER A 45 7.60 -32.09 21.04
N PRO A 46 8.84 -31.55 21.07
CA PRO A 46 9.09 -30.15 20.62
C PRO A 46 8.89 -29.93 19.14
N GLY A 47 8.99 -30.96 18.29
CA GLY A 47 8.81 -30.85 16.85
C GLY A 47 7.35 -30.95 16.38
N LEU A 48 6.40 -31.27 17.25
CA LEU A 48 4.98 -31.39 16.86
C LEU A 48 4.35 -30.05 16.49
N SER A 49 4.61 -29.00 17.25
CA SER A 49 4.12 -27.64 16.92
C SER A 49 4.74 -27.11 15.63
N LEU A 50 6.03 -27.35 15.41
CA LEU A 50 6.73 -26.99 14.18
C LEU A 50 6.22 -27.77 12.97
N LYS A 51 5.77 -29.04 13.17
CA LYS A 51 5.12 -29.82 12.13
C LYS A 51 3.78 -29.23 11.69
N GLU A 52 2.96 -28.74 12.63
CA GLU A 52 1.71 -28.08 12.33
C GLU A 52 1.92 -26.77 11.59
N GLU A 53 2.90 -25.98 12.04
CA GLU A 53 3.29 -24.75 11.37
C GLU A 53 3.76 -25.00 9.93
N LEU A 54 4.65 -26.00 9.73
CA LEU A 54 5.08 -26.41 8.40
C LEU A 54 3.90 -26.85 7.52
N LYS A 55 2.96 -27.61 8.07
CA LYS A 55 1.77 -28.03 7.35
C LYS A 55 0.93 -26.82 6.89
N ASN A 56 0.70 -25.86 7.77
CA ASN A 56 -0.05 -24.64 7.44
C ASN A 56 0.62 -23.86 6.30
N LYS A 57 1.95 -23.71 6.38
CA LYS A 57 2.72 -23.03 5.31
C LYS A 57 2.67 -23.78 3.97
N VAL A 58 2.70 -25.11 4.02
CA VAL A 58 2.54 -25.94 2.81
C VAL A 58 1.15 -25.80 2.21
N ASP A 59 0.12 -25.74 3.03
CA ASP A 59 -1.25 -25.57 2.56
C ASP A 59 -1.44 -24.17 1.94
N GLU A 60 -0.86 -23.10 2.51
CA GLU A 60 -0.79 -21.77 1.90
C GLU A 60 -0.12 -21.81 0.49
N ILE A 61 1.03 -22.50 0.37
CA ILE A 61 1.71 -22.65 -0.93
C ILE A 61 0.83 -23.40 -1.93
N LYS A 62 0.12 -24.45 -1.49
CA LYS A 62 -0.80 -25.20 -2.36
C LYS A 62 -1.97 -24.36 -2.85
N GLU A 63 -2.48 -23.44 -2.04
CA GLU A 63 -3.51 -22.49 -2.47
C GLU A 63 -3.00 -21.55 -3.56
N LEU A 64 -1.77 -21.06 -3.45
CA LEU A 64 -1.13 -20.25 -4.49
C LEU A 64 -0.94 -21.04 -5.80
N LEU A 65 -0.57 -22.31 -5.69
CA LEU A 65 -0.31 -23.22 -6.82
C LEU A 65 -1.55 -24.03 -7.22
N ARG A 66 -2.77 -23.51 -7.04
CA ARG A 66 -4.03 -24.22 -7.28
C ARG A 66 -4.19 -24.83 -8.70
N PHE A 67 -3.41 -24.37 -9.67
CA PHE A 67 -3.36 -24.92 -11.03
C PHE A 67 -2.11 -25.78 -11.20
N LYS A 68 -2.24 -26.92 -11.89
CA LYS A 68 -1.15 -27.88 -12.10
C LYS A 68 -0.13 -27.43 -13.15
N ASN A 69 -0.52 -26.56 -14.04
CA ASN A 69 0.32 -26.04 -15.13
C ASN A 69 -0.29 -24.80 -15.78
N THR A 70 0.50 -24.11 -16.58
CA THR A 70 0.09 -22.92 -17.34
C THR A 70 -1.08 -23.18 -18.30
N LYS A 71 -1.21 -24.42 -18.80
CA LYS A 71 -2.32 -24.79 -19.70
C LYS A 71 -3.66 -24.78 -18.96
N GLU A 72 -3.73 -25.31 -17.73
CA GLU A 72 -4.94 -25.24 -16.88
C GLU A 72 -5.33 -23.80 -16.58
N ILE A 73 -4.35 -22.92 -16.32
CA ILE A 73 -4.60 -21.48 -16.12
C ILE A 73 -5.25 -20.89 -17.37
N LYS A 74 -4.68 -21.15 -18.55
CA LYS A 74 -5.23 -20.66 -19.83
C LYS A 74 -6.63 -21.17 -20.10
N GLU A 75 -6.89 -22.44 -19.81
CA GLU A 75 -8.23 -23.04 -19.96
C GLU A 75 -9.23 -22.45 -18.97
N SER A 76 -8.81 -22.19 -17.73
CA SER A 76 -9.64 -21.51 -16.72
C SER A 76 -9.99 -20.09 -17.16
N ILE A 77 -9.02 -19.33 -17.65
CA ILE A 77 -9.24 -17.98 -18.17
C ILE A 77 -10.19 -18.01 -19.38
N LYS A 78 -10.00 -18.98 -20.30
CA LYS A 78 -10.90 -19.12 -21.46
C LYS A 78 -12.35 -19.35 -21.05
N LYS A 79 -12.61 -20.10 -19.98
CA LYS A 79 -13.98 -20.33 -19.48
C LYS A 79 -14.66 -19.07 -18.94
N THR A 80 -13.90 -18.07 -18.55
CA THR A 80 -14.43 -16.78 -18.06
C THR A 80 -14.57 -15.74 -19.17
N TYR A 81 -14.06 -16.03 -20.38
CA TYR A 81 -14.02 -15.07 -21.48
C TYR A 81 -15.41 -14.55 -21.85
N ASP A 82 -16.36 -15.45 -22.08
CA ASP A 82 -17.73 -15.10 -22.49
C ASP A 82 -18.43 -14.22 -21.43
N TYR A 83 -18.19 -14.52 -20.14
CA TYR A 83 -18.72 -13.69 -19.05
C TYR A 83 -18.05 -12.32 -18.98
N ALA A 84 -16.72 -12.27 -19.21
CA ALA A 84 -15.97 -11.02 -19.22
C ALA A 84 -16.44 -10.12 -20.38
N GLU A 85 -16.69 -10.69 -21.57
CA GLU A 85 -17.20 -9.97 -22.73
C GLU A 85 -18.57 -9.33 -22.42
N VAL A 86 -19.52 -10.10 -21.89
CA VAL A 86 -20.85 -9.59 -21.50
C VAL A 86 -20.74 -8.48 -20.44
N ILE A 87 -19.85 -8.64 -19.46
CA ILE A 87 -19.65 -7.60 -18.43
C ILE A 87 -19.09 -6.32 -19.06
N LEU A 88 -18.11 -6.44 -19.97
CA LEU A 88 -17.55 -5.29 -20.68
C LEU A 88 -18.58 -4.57 -21.54
N ASP A 89 -19.44 -5.32 -22.23
CA ASP A 89 -20.54 -4.76 -23.02
C ASP A 89 -21.52 -3.99 -22.14
N ILE A 90 -21.94 -4.58 -21.01
CA ILE A 90 -22.83 -3.91 -20.05
C ILE A 90 -22.19 -2.63 -19.50
N VAL A 91 -20.92 -2.68 -19.11
CA VAL A 91 -20.19 -1.49 -18.61
C VAL A 91 -20.10 -0.41 -19.67
N SER A 92 -19.78 -0.78 -20.93
CA SER A 92 -19.69 0.14 -22.05
C SER A 92 -21.04 0.79 -22.37
N GLU A 93 -22.13 0.03 -22.36
CA GLU A 93 -23.48 0.53 -22.59
C GLU A 93 -23.92 1.49 -21.45
N LEU A 94 -23.64 1.13 -20.20
CA LEU A 94 -23.90 1.96 -19.04
C LEU A 94 -23.15 3.29 -19.11
N ASP A 95 -21.85 3.24 -19.40
CA ASP A 95 -21.00 4.44 -19.52
C ASP A 95 -21.53 5.38 -20.62
N SER A 96 -21.85 4.83 -21.79
CA SER A 96 -22.47 5.57 -22.90
C SER A 96 -23.81 6.18 -22.50
N GLY A 97 -24.64 5.45 -21.75
CA GLY A 97 -25.92 5.91 -21.24
C GLY A 97 -25.78 7.05 -20.26
N VAL A 98 -24.86 6.94 -19.31
CA VAL A 98 -24.54 7.96 -18.31
C VAL A 98 -24.00 9.22 -19.00
N ALA A 99 -23.07 9.08 -19.93
CA ALA A 99 -22.52 10.21 -20.69
C ALA A 99 -23.62 10.97 -21.47
N LYS A 100 -24.54 10.26 -22.15
CA LYS A 100 -25.69 10.87 -22.83
C LYS A 100 -26.61 11.61 -21.85
N TYR A 101 -26.87 11.02 -20.68
CA TYR A 101 -27.70 11.64 -19.65
C TYR A 101 -27.05 12.93 -19.13
N LYS A 102 -25.75 12.87 -18.75
CA LYS A 102 -24.98 14.01 -18.26
C LYS A 102 -24.99 15.16 -19.27
N ASN A 103 -24.73 14.88 -20.53
CA ASN A 103 -24.75 15.87 -21.61
C ASN A 103 -26.15 16.43 -21.86
N LYS A 104 -27.19 15.60 -21.84
CA LYS A 104 -28.57 16.05 -22.07
C LYS A 104 -29.07 17.04 -21.00
N TYR A 105 -28.71 16.77 -19.74
CA TYR A 105 -29.20 17.56 -18.61
C TYR A 105 -28.17 18.55 -18.07
N ASN A 106 -26.98 18.58 -18.67
CA ASN A 106 -25.86 19.45 -18.27
C ASN A 106 -25.50 19.30 -16.79
N VAL A 107 -25.39 18.01 -16.32
CA VAL A 107 -25.07 17.64 -14.96
C VAL A 107 -23.78 16.82 -14.97
N TYR A 108 -22.80 17.20 -14.13
CA TYR A 108 -21.49 16.60 -14.09
C TYR A 108 -21.05 16.36 -12.64
N GLU A 109 -20.28 15.30 -12.43
CA GLU A 109 -19.60 15.02 -11.17
C GLU A 109 -18.23 15.73 -11.11
N PHE A 110 -17.65 15.83 -9.92
CA PHE A 110 -16.32 16.43 -9.77
C PHE A 110 -15.24 15.71 -10.61
N ASN A 111 -15.34 14.40 -10.74
CA ASN A 111 -14.43 13.63 -11.59
C ASN A 111 -14.57 14.01 -13.07
N ASP A 112 -15.78 14.21 -13.56
CA ASP A 112 -15.99 14.65 -14.96
C ASP A 112 -15.31 15.99 -15.20
N ILE A 113 -15.48 16.95 -14.27
CA ILE A 113 -14.87 18.28 -14.36
C ILE A 113 -13.34 18.17 -14.38
N SER A 114 -12.78 17.29 -13.55
CA SER A 114 -11.34 17.04 -13.51
C SER A 114 -10.81 16.47 -14.82
N HIS A 115 -11.50 15.50 -15.40
CA HIS A 115 -11.14 14.93 -16.72
C HIS A 115 -11.28 15.98 -17.83
N MET A 116 -12.38 16.76 -17.86
CA MET A 116 -12.57 17.84 -18.84
C MET A 116 -11.44 18.88 -18.75
N ALA A 117 -11.01 19.24 -17.54
CA ALA A 117 -9.89 20.16 -17.34
C ALA A 117 -8.58 19.60 -17.92
N ILE A 118 -8.32 18.31 -17.71
CA ILE A 118 -7.16 17.62 -18.29
C ILE A 118 -7.24 17.61 -19.82
N ASP A 119 -8.38 17.24 -20.38
CA ASP A 119 -8.58 17.18 -21.84
C ASP A 119 -8.36 18.56 -22.49
N ILE A 120 -8.83 19.64 -21.85
CA ILE A 120 -8.61 21.00 -22.32
C ILE A 120 -7.11 21.32 -22.39
N VAL A 121 -6.35 21.09 -21.31
CA VAL A 121 -4.91 21.42 -21.29
C VAL A 121 -4.06 20.44 -22.08
N LYS A 122 -4.53 19.21 -22.28
CA LYS A 122 -3.87 18.18 -23.09
C LYS A 122 -4.01 18.48 -24.59
N ASP A 123 -5.22 18.79 -25.02
CA ASP A 123 -5.54 18.91 -26.45
C ASP A 123 -5.31 20.32 -27.01
N ASN A 124 -5.29 21.35 -26.14
CA ASN A 124 -5.09 22.73 -26.53
C ASN A 124 -3.75 23.29 -26.04
N ILE A 125 -2.76 23.26 -26.91
CA ILE A 125 -1.40 23.70 -26.58
C ILE A 125 -1.36 25.21 -26.21
N ASP A 126 -2.18 26.04 -26.84
CA ASP A 126 -2.20 27.47 -26.59
C ASP A 126 -2.75 27.76 -25.20
N ILE A 127 -3.88 27.13 -24.80
CA ILE A 127 -4.45 27.24 -23.45
C ILE A 127 -3.47 26.70 -22.40
N ARG A 128 -2.83 25.57 -22.68
CA ARG A 128 -1.81 25.03 -21.79
C ARG A 128 -0.64 25.99 -21.56
N ASN A 129 -0.14 26.63 -22.62
CA ASN A 129 0.94 27.59 -22.52
C ASN A 129 0.51 28.86 -21.79
N GLU A 130 -0.70 29.36 -22.08
CA GLU A 130 -1.27 30.48 -21.34
C GLU A 130 -1.34 30.20 -19.83
N ILE A 131 -1.80 29.03 -19.42
CA ILE A 131 -1.86 28.65 -18.01
C ILE A 131 -0.45 28.52 -17.41
N LYS A 132 0.52 27.93 -18.15
CA LYS A 132 1.92 27.84 -17.71
C LYS A 132 2.56 29.21 -17.47
N ASP A 133 2.26 30.17 -18.32
CA ASP A 133 2.81 31.51 -18.22
C ASP A 133 2.07 32.37 -17.19
N TYR A 134 0.83 32.02 -16.87
CA TYR A 134 0.01 32.74 -15.89
C TYR A 134 0.49 32.53 -14.45
N PHE A 135 0.89 31.31 -14.08
CA PHE A 135 1.31 31.01 -12.73
C PHE A 135 2.84 31.08 -12.56
N ASN A 136 3.32 32.02 -11.74
CA ASN A 136 4.74 32.06 -11.37
C ASN A 136 5.15 30.85 -10.53
N GLU A 137 4.29 30.43 -9.61
CA GLU A 137 4.51 29.30 -8.73
C GLU A 137 3.20 28.51 -8.55
N ILE A 138 3.32 27.19 -8.49
CA ILE A 138 2.23 26.25 -8.18
C ILE A 138 2.60 25.57 -6.86
N MET A 139 1.81 25.82 -5.82
CA MET A 139 2.03 25.24 -4.50
C MET A 139 0.98 24.15 -4.23
N VAL A 140 1.45 22.97 -3.86
CA VAL A 140 0.58 21.84 -3.51
C VAL A 140 0.90 21.40 -2.08
N ASP A 141 -0.08 21.55 -1.21
CA ASP A 141 -0.02 21.09 0.17
C ASP A 141 -0.61 19.67 0.30
N GLU A 142 -0.27 18.95 1.36
CA GLU A 142 -0.69 17.56 1.60
C GLU A 142 -0.47 16.65 0.38
N TYR A 143 0.69 16.80 -0.25
CA TYR A 143 0.96 16.16 -1.54
C TYR A 143 0.88 14.62 -1.52
N GLN A 144 1.02 13.98 -0.33
CA GLN A 144 0.84 12.53 -0.15
C GLN A 144 -0.61 12.07 -0.45
N ASP A 145 -1.57 12.99 -0.42
CA ASP A 145 -2.99 12.71 -0.69
C ASP A 145 -3.42 13.06 -2.12
N THR A 146 -2.46 13.40 -2.98
CA THR A 146 -2.70 13.71 -4.39
C THR A 146 -3.15 12.45 -5.15
N SER A 147 -4.22 12.57 -5.93
CA SER A 147 -4.68 11.53 -6.86
C SER A 147 -3.89 11.56 -8.17
N SER A 148 -3.94 10.46 -8.92
CA SER A 148 -3.29 10.38 -10.24
C SER A 148 -3.84 11.43 -11.23
N ILE A 149 -5.13 11.76 -11.15
CA ILE A 149 -5.77 12.78 -11.98
C ILE A 149 -5.23 14.19 -11.66
N GLN A 150 -5.11 14.51 -10.38
CA GLN A 150 -4.54 15.79 -9.95
C GLN A 150 -3.07 15.91 -10.36
N GLU A 151 -2.30 14.85 -10.19
CA GLU A 151 -0.90 14.83 -10.64
C GLU A 151 -0.76 15.01 -12.14
N GLU A 152 -1.62 14.37 -12.93
CA GLU A 152 -1.63 14.53 -14.38
C GLU A 152 -1.91 15.98 -14.79
N PHE A 153 -2.90 16.62 -14.16
CA PHE A 153 -3.20 18.02 -14.41
C PHE A 153 -2.03 18.94 -14.06
N ILE A 154 -1.43 18.76 -12.86
CA ILE A 154 -0.26 19.54 -12.44
C ILE A 154 0.90 19.39 -13.44
N ASN A 155 1.15 18.18 -13.92
CA ASN A 155 2.22 17.93 -14.89
C ASN A 155 1.99 18.66 -16.24
N TYR A 156 0.75 18.82 -16.69
CA TYR A 156 0.45 19.57 -17.89
C TYR A 156 0.71 21.07 -17.75
N ILE A 157 0.41 21.64 -16.57
CA ILE A 157 0.51 23.09 -16.34
C ILE A 157 1.85 23.51 -15.71
N ALA A 158 2.65 22.56 -15.24
CA ALA A 158 3.95 22.82 -14.64
C ALA A 158 4.97 23.37 -15.65
N ASN A 159 5.77 24.35 -15.19
CA ASN A 159 6.89 24.93 -15.92
C ASN A 159 8.13 25.07 -15.02
N ASN A 160 8.54 23.98 -14.39
CA ASN A 160 9.62 23.95 -13.38
C ASN A 160 9.37 24.89 -12.17
N ASN A 161 8.13 25.13 -11.85
CA ASN A 161 7.67 26.09 -10.85
C ASN A 161 6.74 25.46 -9.79
N VAL A 162 6.81 24.13 -9.59
CA VAL A 162 5.96 23.42 -8.64
C VAL A 162 6.67 23.22 -7.32
N TYR A 163 6.05 23.70 -6.25
CA TYR A 163 6.45 23.46 -4.87
C TYR A 163 5.44 22.53 -4.19
N MET A 164 5.93 21.42 -3.66
CA MET A 164 5.08 20.38 -3.05
C MET A 164 5.49 20.16 -1.60
N VAL A 165 4.51 20.18 -0.71
CA VAL A 165 4.69 19.86 0.71
C VAL A 165 3.86 18.65 1.05
N GLY A 166 4.41 17.73 1.82
CA GLY A 166 3.71 16.53 2.26
C GLY A 166 4.51 15.67 3.22
N ASP A 167 3.84 14.71 3.78
CA ASP A 167 4.43 13.70 4.66
C ASP A 167 3.83 12.33 4.35
N ILE A 168 4.64 11.43 3.80
CA ILE A 168 4.19 10.09 3.41
C ILE A 168 3.54 9.31 4.57
N LYS A 169 3.99 9.55 5.80
CA LYS A 169 3.45 8.93 7.02
C LYS A 169 2.00 9.33 7.31
N GLN A 170 1.53 10.45 6.73
CA GLN A 170 0.20 11.00 6.93
C GLN A 170 -0.76 10.64 5.77
N SER A 171 -0.35 9.79 4.84
CA SER A 171 -1.20 9.35 3.73
C SER A 171 -2.28 8.37 4.22
N ILE A 172 -3.47 8.89 4.47
CA ILE A 172 -4.63 8.13 4.97
C ILE A 172 -5.84 8.14 4.02
N TYR A 173 -5.76 8.87 2.89
CA TYR A 173 -6.89 9.07 1.97
C TYR A 173 -6.87 8.14 0.74
N ARG A 174 -6.24 6.97 0.83
CA ARG A 174 -6.24 6.00 -0.27
C ARG A 174 -7.65 5.59 -0.71
N PHE A 175 -8.60 5.53 0.22
CA PHE A 175 -10.02 5.27 -0.07
C PHE A 175 -10.73 6.39 -0.86
N ARG A 176 -10.09 7.57 -1.01
CA ARG A 176 -10.50 8.69 -1.85
C ARG A 176 -9.65 8.83 -3.13
N ASN A 177 -9.05 7.73 -3.58
CA ASN A 177 -8.17 7.68 -4.76
C ASN A 177 -6.84 8.45 -4.61
N ALA A 178 -6.43 8.82 -3.39
CA ALA A 178 -5.07 9.29 -3.16
C ALA A 178 -4.06 8.20 -3.54
N ASN A 179 -2.97 8.61 -4.18
CA ASN A 179 -1.93 7.69 -4.64
C ASN A 179 -0.58 8.04 -4.01
N PRO A 180 -0.28 7.50 -2.82
CA PRO A 180 0.96 7.81 -2.10
C PRO A 180 2.24 7.43 -2.86
N TYR A 181 2.15 6.52 -3.83
CA TYR A 181 3.28 6.16 -4.69
C TYR A 181 3.75 7.33 -5.58
N ILE A 182 2.92 8.33 -5.84
CA ILE A 182 3.32 9.56 -6.55
C ILE A 182 4.34 10.32 -5.72
N PHE A 183 4.02 10.51 -4.43
CA PHE A 183 4.92 11.16 -3.47
C PHE A 183 6.23 10.38 -3.32
N GLN A 184 6.13 9.08 -3.06
CA GLN A 184 7.30 8.20 -2.87
C GLN A 184 8.25 8.25 -4.07
N ARG A 185 7.74 8.11 -5.29
CA ARG A 185 8.57 8.18 -6.51
C ARG A 185 9.27 9.53 -6.66
N LYS A 186 8.59 10.64 -6.35
CA LYS A 186 9.23 11.97 -6.39
C LYS A 186 10.25 12.13 -5.27
N TYR A 187 9.96 11.64 -4.08
CA TYR A 187 10.90 11.63 -2.96
C TYR A 187 12.20 10.90 -3.32
N GLU A 188 12.10 9.69 -3.87
CA GLU A 188 13.26 8.91 -4.32
C GLU A 188 14.03 9.61 -5.44
N LYS A 189 13.33 10.16 -6.42
CA LYS A 189 13.90 10.84 -7.57
C LYS A 189 14.64 12.12 -7.16
N TYR A 190 14.01 12.95 -6.35
CA TYR A 190 14.59 14.21 -5.90
C TYR A 190 15.69 14.01 -4.85
N SER A 191 15.69 12.91 -4.10
CA SER A 191 16.81 12.52 -3.24
C SER A 191 18.10 12.28 -4.02
N LYS A 192 18.00 12.00 -5.33
CA LYS A 192 19.12 11.82 -6.27
C LYS A 192 19.39 13.07 -7.10
N ASN A 193 18.77 14.21 -6.77
CA ASN A 193 18.79 15.45 -7.56
C ASN A 193 18.34 15.27 -9.02
N ASP A 194 17.44 14.31 -9.28
CA ASP A 194 16.88 14.07 -10.60
C ASP A 194 15.55 14.79 -10.77
N GLY A 195 15.55 15.91 -11.52
CA GLY A 195 14.38 16.66 -11.90
C GLY A 195 13.72 17.50 -10.79
N GLY A 196 14.38 17.66 -9.64
CA GLY A 196 13.92 18.50 -8.54
C GLY A 196 14.85 18.47 -7.33
N ILE A 197 14.52 19.26 -6.32
CA ILE A 197 15.27 19.38 -5.06
C ILE A 197 14.38 18.88 -3.94
N LYS A 198 14.92 17.99 -3.11
CA LYS A 198 14.27 17.53 -1.88
C LYS A 198 14.77 18.34 -0.69
N ILE A 199 13.84 18.79 0.16
CA ILE A 199 14.14 19.45 1.44
C ILE A 199 13.41 18.71 2.54
N ASP A 200 14.14 18.17 3.51
CA ASP A 200 13.57 17.47 4.65
C ASP A 200 13.35 18.43 5.82
N LEU A 201 12.09 18.54 6.27
CA LEU A 201 11.68 19.33 7.43
C LEU A 201 11.49 18.40 8.64
N LEU A 202 12.57 18.09 9.34
CA LEU A 202 12.56 17.10 10.42
C LEU A 202 12.09 17.66 11.77
N LYS A 203 12.18 18.99 11.97
CA LYS A 203 11.86 19.61 13.25
C LYS A 203 10.35 19.79 13.44
N ASN A 204 9.85 19.25 14.55
CA ASN A 204 8.48 19.45 15.00
C ASN A 204 8.45 20.59 16.04
N PHE A 205 7.76 21.69 15.70
CA PHE A 205 7.57 22.85 16.56
C PHE A 205 6.17 22.89 17.20
N ARG A 206 5.30 21.94 16.88
CA ARG A 206 3.91 21.90 17.34
C ARG A 206 3.75 21.16 18.66
N SER A 207 4.45 20.06 18.81
CA SER A 207 4.27 19.14 19.93
C SER A 207 5.35 19.28 20.98
N ARG A 208 5.05 18.90 22.23
CA ARG A 208 6.02 18.83 23.32
C ARG A 208 7.03 17.71 23.07
N ARG A 209 8.17 17.80 23.74
CA ARG A 209 9.29 16.84 23.62
C ARG A 209 8.85 15.39 23.89
N GLU A 210 8.07 15.20 24.95
CA GLU A 210 7.61 13.90 25.41
C GLU A 210 6.72 13.24 24.35
N THR A 211 5.81 14.02 23.78
CA THR A 211 4.92 13.55 22.69
C THR A 211 5.72 13.12 21.46
N VAL A 212 6.71 13.93 21.06
CA VAL A 212 7.59 13.60 19.92
C VAL A 212 8.37 12.32 20.19
N ASN A 213 8.94 12.17 21.38
CA ASN A 213 9.71 10.99 21.77
C ASN A 213 8.82 9.74 21.80
N ASN A 214 7.66 9.80 22.45
CA ASN A 214 6.72 8.69 22.56
C ASN A 214 6.23 8.22 21.18
N ILE A 215 5.93 9.16 20.27
CA ILE A 215 5.56 8.84 18.90
C ILE A 215 6.72 8.15 18.17
N ASN A 216 7.94 8.68 18.30
CA ASN A 216 9.11 8.07 17.68
C ASN A 216 9.36 6.65 18.21
N GLU A 217 9.21 6.40 19.51
CA GLU A 217 9.37 5.06 20.10
C GLU A 217 8.38 4.05 19.49
N ILE A 218 7.10 4.43 19.39
CA ILE A 218 6.08 3.55 18.79
C ILE A 218 6.39 3.27 17.32
N PHE A 219 6.58 4.34 16.53
CA PHE A 219 6.71 4.19 15.08
C PHE A 219 8.05 3.57 14.65
N ASN A 220 9.10 3.68 15.46
CA ASN A 220 10.33 2.92 15.26
C ASN A 220 10.12 1.40 15.37
N LEU A 221 9.09 0.95 16.07
CA LEU A 221 8.78 -0.47 16.25
C LEU A 221 7.84 -1.03 15.19
N ILE A 222 6.95 -0.19 14.63
CA ILE A 222 5.83 -0.68 13.81
C ILE A 222 5.82 -0.16 12.37
N MET A 223 6.60 0.87 12.04
CA MET A 223 6.58 1.48 10.70
C MET A 223 7.88 1.21 9.94
N ASP A 224 7.73 0.54 8.81
CA ASP A 224 8.79 0.24 7.85
C ASP A 224 8.29 0.40 6.39
N ASP A 225 9.07 -0.05 5.44
CA ASP A 225 8.72 0.05 4.01
C ASP A 225 7.48 -0.79 3.65
N ASP A 226 7.20 -1.88 4.39
CA ASP A 226 6.02 -2.73 4.19
C ASP A 226 4.80 -2.19 4.95
N ILE A 227 5.01 -1.66 6.16
CA ILE A 227 3.97 -1.10 7.02
C ILE A 227 4.14 0.41 7.10
N GLY A 228 3.31 1.15 6.35
CA GLY A 228 3.32 2.62 6.34
C GLY A 228 4.09 3.25 5.18
N ASN A 229 4.71 2.45 4.31
CA ASN A 229 5.48 2.90 3.13
C ASN A 229 6.59 3.92 3.47
N ALA A 230 7.15 3.85 4.67
CA ALA A 230 8.21 4.75 5.12
C ALA A 230 9.11 4.04 6.13
N ASN A 231 10.41 4.01 5.87
CA ASN A 231 11.38 3.53 6.84
C ASN A 231 11.58 4.57 7.93
N TYR A 232 10.84 4.41 9.03
CA TYR A 232 10.77 5.44 10.07
C TYR A 232 12.12 5.72 10.71
N ILE A 233 12.91 4.70 10.98
CA ILE A 233 14.25 4.81 11.61
C ILE A 233 15.21 5.58 10.70
N ASN A 234 15.15 5.36 9.40
CA ASN A 234 16.14 5.85 8.43
C ASN A 234 15.74 7.17 7.74
N GLY A 235 15.07 8.08 8.43
CA GLY A 235 14.85 9.41 7.86
C GLY A 235 13.50 10.04 8.15
N HIS A 236 12.63 9.36 8.89
CA HIS A 236 11.30 9.87 9.21
C HIS A 236 11.07 10.15 10.70
N ASN A 237 12.09 9.95 11.55
CA ASN A 237 12.05 10.35 12.95
C ASN A 237 11.86 11.87 13.08
N MET A 238 10.92 12.27 13.91
CA MET A 238 10.69 13.68 14.21
C MET A 238 11.74 14.18 15.21
N VAL A 239 12.24 15.39 14.99
CA VAL A 239 13.15 16.07 15.90
C VAL A 239 12.39 17.17 16.64
N TYR A 240 12.44 17.16 17.95
CA TYR A 240 11.87 18.24 18.77
C TYR A 240 12.52 19.59 18.45
N GLY A 241 11.72 20.61 18.18
CA GLY A 241 12.21 21.91 17.73
C GLY A 241 11.74 23.12 18.53
N ASN A 242 10.66 23.01 19.33
CA ASN A 242 10.08 24.15 20.05
C ASN A 242 10.56 24.21 21.52
N HIS A 243 11.69 24.82 21.75
CA HIS A 243 12.29 24.94 23.08
C HIS A 243 11.54 25.89 24.04
N ASP A 244 10.54 26.63 23.54
CA ASP A 244 9.70 27.46 24.43
C ASP A 244 8.87 26.59 25.38
N TYR A 245 8.51 25.37 24.97
CA TYR A 245 7.83 24.41 25.84
C TYR A 245 8.69 23.86 26.97
N ASP A 246 10.02 23.97 26.90
CA ASP A 246 10.92 23.52 27.94
C ASP A 246 10.87 24.45 29.16
N LEU A 247 10.34 25.67 28.99
CA LEU A 247 10.20 26.68 30.06
C LEU A 247 8.89 26.56 30.83
N GLU A 248 7.94 25.75 30.33
CA GLU A 248 6.64 25.56 30.98
C GLU A 248 6.71 24.45 32.03
N ASP A 249 6.37 24.80 33.28
CA ASP A 249 6.21 23.80 34.34
C ASP A 249 4.92 23.03 34.12
N THR A 250 5.04 21.74 33.77
CA THR A 250 3.89 20.88 33.55
C THR A 250 3.81 19.83 34.65
N HIS A 251 2.75 19.89 35.45
CA HIS A 251 2.41 18.83 36.41
C HIS A 251 1.73 17.60 35.77
N ALA A 252 1.57 17.58 34.48
CA ALA A 252 0.98 16.47 33.78
C ALA A 252 1.93 15.26 33.70
N SER A 253 1.44 14.07 33.92
CA SER A 253 2.18 12.84 33.63
C SER A 253 2.44 12.80 32.14
N ASN A 254 3.71 12.73 31.77
CA ASN A 254 4.13 12.65 30.36
C ASN A 254 4.37 11.19 29.92
N ASN A 255 3.84 10.22 30.67
CA ASN A 255 4.01 8.81 30.39
C ASN A 255 3.10 8.39 29.23
N LEU A 256 3.64 7.54 28.36
CA LEU A 256 2.86 6.84 27.35
C LEU A 256 2.09 5.70 28.04
N GLU A 257 0.78 5.69 27.88
CA GLU A 257 -0.07 4.60 28.34
C GLU A 257 -0.58 3.81 27.13
N ILE A 258 -0.35 2.50 27.14
CA ILE A 258 -0.81 1.59 26.08
C ILE A 258 -1.85 0.66 26.67
N TYR A 259 -3.07 0.77 26.17
CA TYR A 259 -4.17 -0.12 26.53
C TYR A 259 -4.32 -1.21 25.47
N ASN A 260 -4.09 -2.45 25.86
CA ASN A 260 -4.31 -3.60 25.00
C ASN A 260 -5.56 -4.35 25.45
N TYR A 261 -6.54 -4.48 24.58
CA TYR A 261 -7.73 -5.27 24.83
C TYR A 261 -7.98 -6.22 23.65
N LYS A 262 -8.51 -7.40 23.98
CA LYS A 262 -8.81 -8.42 22.98
C LYS A 262 -10.32 -8.42 22.72
N MET A 263 -10.68 -8.18 21.49
CA MET A 263 -12.06 -8.26 21.02
C MET A 263 -12.34 -9.70 20.56
N ASP A 264 -12.90 -10.52 21.43
CA ASP A 264 -13.10 -11.94 21.14
C ASP A 264 -14.27 -12.18 20.17
N LYS A 265 -15.35 -11.39 20.24
CA LYS A 265 -16.50 -11.49 19.32
C LYS A 265 -17.24 -10.15 19.25
N TYR A 266 -17.10 -9.43 18.16
CA TYR A 266 -17.80 -8.15 17.95
C TYR A 266 -19.33 -8.24 18.07
N ASP A 267 -19.94 -9.38 17.68
CA ASP A 267 -21.38 -9.58 17.71
C ASP A 267 -21.96 -9.76 19.13
N GLU A 268 -21.11 -10.01 20.13
CA GLU A 268 -21.54 -10.15 21.53
C GLU A 268 -21.68 -8.79 22.25
N TYR A 269 -21.19 -7.70 21.65
CA TYR A 269 -21.30 -6.37 22.23
C TYR A 269 -22.69 -5.77 22.04
N THR A 270 -23.13 -5.03 23.05
CA THR A 270 -24.36 -4.23 22.97
C THR A 270 -24.20 -3.11 21.94
N LYS A 271 -25.31 -2.50 21.52
CA LYS A 271 -25.26 -1.37 20.57
C LYS A 271 -24.42 -0.19 21.11
N GLU A 272 -24.52 0.08 22.41
CA GLU A 272 -23.80 1.14 23.09
C GLU A 272 -22.29 0.85 23.16
N GLU A 273 -21.91 -0.40 23.41
CA GLU A 273 -20.50 -0.82 23.38
C GLU A 273 -19.90 -0.76 21.96
N LYS A 274 -20.71 -1.08 20.92
CA LYS A 274 -20.26 -0.97 19.51
C LYS A 274 -20.08 0.47 19.04
N GLU A 275 -20.72 1.44 19.67
CA GLU A 275 -20.54 2.88 19.36
C GLU A 275 -19.27 3.46 20.01
N LEU A 276 -18.62 2.73 20.93
CA LEU A 276 -17.35 3.13 21.57
C LEU A 276 -16.10 2.70 20.80
N PHE A 277 -16.25 1.87 19.77
CA PHE A 277 -15.20 1.38 18.89
C PHE A 277 -15.40 1.87 17.46
#